data_44f249f524c6952d8754043e967f3a06
#
_entry.id   44f249f524c6952d8754043e967f3a06
#
_cell.length_a   1.000
_cell.length_b   1.000
_cell.length_c   1.000
_cell.angle_alpha   90.00
_cell.angle_beta   90.00
_cell.angle_gamma   90.00
#
_symmetry.space_group_name_H-M   'P 1'
#
loop_
_entity.id
_entity.type
_entity.pdbx_description
1 polymer ?
#
loop_
_entity_poly.entity_id
_entity_poly.type
_entity_poly.pdbx_seq_one_letter_code
_entity_poly.pdbx_strand_id
1 'polypeptide(L)' 'MKVEEVISRVAELCRQHDAQKVILYGSRAKGTALERSDIDIAVSGVKDFDTLSDEVEDLPTLYSVDLLNLDT' A
#
# COMPACT_ATOMS: atom_id res chain seq x y z
N MET A 1 10.02 9.51 5.48
CA MET A 1 10.23 8.05 5.25
C MET A 1 10.72 7.82 3.83
N LYS A 2 11.62 6.87 3.65
CA LYS A 2 12.00 6.41 2.33
C LYS A 2 10.90 5.52 1.75
N VAL A 3 10.88 5.38 0.42
CA VAL A 3 9.83 4.60 -0.24
C VAL A 3 9.79 3.16 0.25
N GLU A 4 10.95 2.54 0.50
CA GLU A 4 10.99 1.17 1.01
C GLU A 4 10.37 1.06 2.39
N GLU A 5 10.53 2.07 3.23
CA GLU A 5 9.91 2.09 4.55
C GLU A 5 8.40 2.20 4.45
N VAL A 6 7.91 3.04 3.53
CA VAL A 6 6.48 3.19 3.31
C VAL A 6 5.88 1.86 2.86
N ILE A 7 6.51 1.21 1.89
CA ILE A 7 6.04 -0.08 1.37
C ILE A 7 6.04 -1.13 2.48
N SER A 8 7.10 -1.18 3.30
CA SER A 8 7.17 -2.11 4.44
C SER A 8 6.06 -1.86 5.44
N ARG A 9 5.79 -0.60 5.76
CA ARG A 9 4.73 -0.25 6.70
C ARG A 9 3.36 -0.64 6.18
N VAL A 10 3.10 -0.37 4.91
CA VAL A 10 1.84 -0.75 4.29
C VAL A 10 1.67 -2.26 4.30
N ALA A 11 2.72 -3.00 3.94
CA ALA A 11 2.67 -4.47 3.95
C ALA A 11 2.39 -5.01 5.35
N GLU A 12 2.99 -4.41 6.38
CA GLU A 12 2.75 -4.81 7.76
C GLU A 12 1.31 -4.53 8.19
N LEU A 13 0.77 -3.36 7.85
CA LEU A 13 -0.62 -3.04 8.13
C LEU A 13 -1.57 -4.01 7.42
N CYS A 14 -1.29 -4.34 6.18
CA CYS A 14 -2.07 -5.33 5.44
C CYS A 14 -2.08 -6.68 6.15
N ARG A 15 -0.92 -7.09 6.66
CA ARG A 15 -0.81 -8.36 7.40
C ARG A 15 -1.64 -8.32 8.68
N GLN A 16 -1.66 -7.19 9.39
CA GLN A 16 -2.45 -7.02 10.60
C GLN A 16 -3.95 -7.12 10.32
N HIS A 17 -4.37 -6.80 9.11
CA HIS A 17 -5.76 -6.90 8.67
C HIS A 17 -6.04 -8.21 7.92
N ASP A 18 -5.19 -9.22 8.09
CA ASP A 18 -5.35 -10.56 7.52
C ASP A 18 -5.37 -10.59 6.00
N ALA A 19 -4.71 -9.65 5.34
CA ALA A 19 -4.63 -9.65 3.89
C ALA A 19 -4.00 -10.95 3.40
N GLN A 20 -4.65 -11.61 2.46
CA GLN A 20 -4.15 -12.85 1.86
C GLN A 20 -3.19 -12.58 0.71
N LYS A 21 -3.36 -11.44 0.04
CA LYS A 21 -2.53 -11.07 -1.08
C LYS A 21 -2.24 -9.57 -1.03
N VAL A 22 -0.98 -9.21 -1.25
CA VAL A 22 -0.54 -7.82 -1.34
C VAL A 22 0.34 -7.72 -2.58
N ILE A 23 -0.04 -6.86 -3.52
CA ILE A 23 0.67 -6.73 -4.79
C ILE A 23 1.09 -5.27 -4.97
N LEU A 24 2.37 -5.05 -5.18
CA LEU A 24 2.89 -3.75 -5.62
C LEU A 24 2.84 -3.72 -7.14
N TYR A 25 2.16 -2.73 -7.70
CA TYR A 25 2.00 -2.63 -9.14
C TYR A 25 2.29 -1.20 -9.62
N GLY A 26 2.11 -0.97 -10.91
CA GLY A 26 2.35 0.35 -11.49
C GLY A 26 3.82 0.61 -11.74
N SER A 27 4.20 1.88 -11.83
CA SER A 27 5.57 2.27 -12.19
C SER A 27 6.60 1.86 -11.14
N ARG A 28 6.22 1.78 -9.86
CA ARG A 28 7.13 1.32 -8.80
C ARG A 28 7.53 -0.13 -9.02
N ALA A 29 6.57 -0.98 -9.38
CA ALA A 29 6.84 -2.40 -9.64
C ALA A 29 7.78 -2.59 -10.81
N LYS A 30 7.76 -1.69 -11.77
CA LYS A 30 8.61 -1.74 -12.96
C LYS A 30 9.98 -1.09 -12.74
N GLY A 31 10.18 -0.45 -11.61
CA GLY A 31 11.43 0.23 -11.31
C GLY A 31 11.66 1.50 -12.12
N THR A 32 10.62 2.05 -12.72
CA THR A 32 10.71 3.26 -13.54
C THR A 32 10.10 4.49 -12.88
N ALA A 33 9.67 4.35 -11.63
CA ALA A 33 9.00 5.43 -10.92
C ALA A 33 9.95 6.58 -10.62
N LEU A 34 9.43 7.80 -10.70
CA LEU A 34 10.12 8.98 -10.21
C LEU A 34 10.05 9.00 -8.67
N GLU A 35 10.91 9.80 -8.05
CA GLU A 35 11.07 9.82 -6.59
C GLU A 35 9.77 10.07 -5.83
N ARG A 36 8.86 10.87 -6.39
CA ARG A 36 7.59 11.21 -5.75
C ARG A 36 6.37 10.61 -6.43
N SER A 37 6.58 9.54 -7.19
CA SER A 37 5.47 8.85 -7.84
C SER A 37 4.58 8.17 -6.79
N ASP A 38 3.30 8.02 -7.11
CA ASP A 38 2.37 7.30 -6.26
C ASP A 38 2.80 5.85 -6.08
N ILE A 39 2.52 5.31 -4.90
CA ILE A 39 2.77 3.90 -4.60
C ILE A 39 1.43 3.17 -4.79
N ASP A 40 1.38 2.27 -5.77
CA ASP A 40 0.16 1.53 -6.10
C ASP A 40 0.22 0.14 -5.50
N ILE A 41 -0.69 -0.16 -4.58
CA ILE A 41 -0.74 -1.45 -3.89
C ILE A 41 -2.16 -2.01 -3.98
N ALA A 42 -2.27 -3.26 -4.41
CA ALA A 42 -3.54 -3.98 -4.45
C ALA A 42 -3.54 -5.06 -3.37
N VAL A 43 -4.67 -5.21 -2.68
CA VAL A 43 -4.80 -6.18 -1.60
C VAL A 43 -6.07 -7.02 -1.76
N SER A 44 -6.05 -8.24 -1.24
CA SER A 44 -7.24 -9.08 -1.17
C SER A 44 -7.29 -9.82 0.15
N GLY A 45 -8.50 -10.25 0.54
CA GLY A 45 -8.70 -10.98 1.78
C GLY A 45 -8.72 -10.12 3.03
N VAL A 46 -8.73 -8.81 2.89
CA VAL A 46 -8.74 -7.89 4.03
C VAL A 46 -10.13 -7.84 4.64
N LYS A 47 -10.21 -8.00 5.95
CA LYS A 47 -11.50 -8.00 6.66
C LYS A 47 -12.14 -6.63 6.73
N ASP A 48 -11.35 -5.59 6.94
CA ASP A 48 -11.85 -4.22 7.07
C ASP A 48 -10.96 -3.29 6.26
N PHE A 49 -11.28 -3.19 4.99
CA PHE A 49 -10.51 -2.40 4.05
C PHE A 49 -10.54 -0.91 4.42
N ASP A 50 -11.67 -0.40 4.87
CA ASP A 50 -11.80 1.02 5.19
C ASP A 50 -10.86 1.42 6.34
N THR A 51 -10.77 0.60 7.37
CA THR A 51 -9.84 0.84 8.48
C THR A 51 -8.40 0.75 8.00
N LEU A 52 -8.08 -0.24 7.18
CA LEU A 52 -6.74 -0.38 6.60
C LEU A 52 -6.37 0.85 5.78
N SER A 53 -7.29 1.32 4.95
CA SER A 53 -7.07 2.50 4.12
C SER A 53 -6.78 3.73 4.97
N ASP A 54 -7.55 3.93 6.05
CA ASP A 54 -7.33 5.04 6.97
C ASP A 54 -5.95 4.97 7.63
N GLU A 55 -5.53 3.78 8.05
CA GLU A 55 -4.22 3.60 8.66
C GLU A 55 -3.10 3.89 7.67
N VAL A 56 -3.27 3.48 6.42
CA VAL A 56 -2.28 3.75 5.37
C VAL A 56 -2.18 5.25 5.10
N GLU A 57 -3.30 5.95 5.05
CA GLU A 57 -3.31 7.41 4.84
C GLU A 57 -2.66 8.16 5.99
N ASP A 58 -2.67 7.57 7.19
CA ASP A 58 -2.11 8.19 8.39
C ASP A 58 -0.59 8.05 8.49
N LEU A 59 0.04 7.35 7.57
CA LEU A 59 1.49 7.17 7.59
C LEU A 59 2.20 8.52 7.39
N PRO A 60 3.26 8.81 8.18
CA PRO A 60 3.97 10.09 8.09
C PRO A 60 4.91 10.13 6.88
N THR A 61 4.34 10.21 5.70
CA THR A 61 5.08 10.21 4.45
C THR A 61 4.53 11.23 3.47
N LEU A 62 5.40 11.72 2.60
CA LEU A 62 5.01 12.60 1.48
C LEU A 62 4.55 11.80 0.25
N TYR A 63 4.76 10.49 0.25
CA TYR A 63 4.30 9.64 -0.84
C TYR A 63 2.78 9.42 -0.73
N SER A 64 2.11 9.45 -1.87
CA SER A 64 0.70 9.06 -1.94
C SER A 64 0.63 7.54 -2.14
N VAL A 65 -0.11 6.87 -1.29
CA VAL A 65 -0.32 5.42 -1.41
C VAL A 65 -1.74 5.18 -1.92
N ASP A 66 -1.82 4.56 -3.09
CA ASP A 66 -3.09 4.23 -3.71
C ASP A 66 -3.40 2.77 -3.44
N LEU A 67 -4.37 2.53 -2.57
CA LEU A 67 -4.70 1.19 -2.10
C LEU A 67 -5.96 0.68 -2.79
N LEU A 68 -5.83 -0.41 -3.53
CA LEU A 68 -6.92 -1.01 -4.29
C LEU A 68 -7.38 -2.31 -3.61
N ASN A 69 -8.69 -2.44 -3.42
CA ASN A 69 -9.28 -3.66 -2.89
C ASN A 69 -9.68 -4.57 -4.05
N LEU A 70 -9.00 -5.71 -4.17
CA LEU A 70 -9.25 -6.67 -5.25
C LEU A 70 -10.54 -7.47 -5.05
N ASP A 71 -11.14 -7.42 -3.88
CA ASP A 71 -12.33 -8.18 -3.53
C ASP A 71 -13.65 -7.48 -3.87
N THR A 72 -13.58 -6.30 -4.46
CA THR A 72 -14.78 -5.54 -4.84
C THR A 72 -15.08 -5.66 -6.31
#